data_c8982042e29bc21f3ccf442634eb953d
#
_entry.id   c8982042e29bc21f3ccf442634eb953d
#
_cell.length_a   1.000
_cell.length_b   1.000
_cell.length_c   1.000
_cell.angle_alpha   90.00
_cell.angle_beta   90.00
_cell.angle_gamma   90.00
#
_symmetry.space_group_name_H-M   'P 1'
#
loop_
_entity.id
_entity.type
_entity.pdbx_description
1 polymer ?
#
loop_
_entity_poly.entity_id
_entity_poly.type
_entity_poly.pdbx_seq_one_letter_code
_entity_poly.pdbx_strand_id
1 'polypeptide(L)'
;GFEGQAPEPIHKNLQPFASLIIESGDIDCGLATDGDADRIGLYNSKGEFVDSHHIILLLINYLVKEKKFTGKVVNAFSVTPRVKKMCEFYGLDYQVVKIGFKHIAGIMLSEDVLLGGEESGGIAIKGHIPERDGIWMGLTIWEYMVKSGKSLDDLIQEVYKIVGEFKFERSDMHLKEEVKVAIVENCKNNNYSSFGPYKVDRVETIDGWKYFFDNGDWLMIRASGTEPVLRNYAESETTEKAFAILKAAEKALLG
;
A
#
# COMPACT_ATOMS: atom_id res chain seq x y z
N GLY A 1 20.38 -16.77 -6.36
CA GLY A 1 19.01 -16.48 -6.58
C GLY A 1 18.71 -15.00 -6.69
N PHE A 2 17.85 -14.63 -7.59
CA PHE A 2 17.31 -13.26 -7.78
C PHE A 2 18.40 -12.18 -7.89
N GLU A 3 19.55 -12.51 -8.52
CA GLU A 3 20.70 -11.62 -8.74
C GLU A 3 21.24 -10.94 -7.45
N GLY A 4 21.04 -11.59 -6.30
CA GLY A 4 21.48 -11.10 -4.99
C GLY A 4 20.56 -10.03 -4.36
N GLN A 5 19.38 -9.79 -4.92
CA GLN A 5 18.38 -8.89 -4.37
C GLN A 5 17.22 -9.67 -3.75
N ALA A 6 16.53 -9.07 -2.78
CA ALA A 6 15.26 -9.60 -2.30
C ALA A 6 14.22 -9.55 -3.44
N PRO A 7 13.48 -10.64 -3.71
CA PRO A 7 12.52 -10.70 -4.81
C PRO A 7 11.20 -9.97 -4.49
N GLU A 8 11.29 -8.74 -3.97
CA GLU A 8 10.12 -7.90 -3.69
C GLU A 8 9.73 -7.13 -4.94
N PRO A 9 8.43 -7.12 -5.33
CA PRO A 9 7.94 -6.42 -6.52
C PRO A 9 7.73 -4.92 -6.24
N ILE A 10 8.80 -4.24 -5.85
CA ILE A 10 8.85 -2.81 -5.56
C ILE A 10 9.65 -2.06 -6.62
N HIS A 11 9.33 -0.79 -6.83
CA HIS A 11 9.97 0.01 -7.88
C HIS A 11 11.50 -0.01 -7.86
N LYS A 12 12.11 0.04 -6.67
CA LYS A 12 13.57 0.00 -6.50
C LYS A 12 14.22 -1.23 -7.15
N ASN A 13 13.58 -2.39 -7.08
CA ASN A 13 14.09 -3.67 -7.59
C ASN A 13 13.76 -3.89 -9.07
N LEU A 14 12.81 -3.13 -9.63
CA LEU A 14 12.22 -3.35 -10.95
C LEU A 14 12.61 -2.29 -11.99
N GLN A 15 13.67 -1.52 -11.75
CA GLN A 15 14.15 -0.47 -12.67
C GLN A 15 14.43 -1.01 -14.10
N PRO A 16 15.06 -2.19 -14.28
CA PRO A 16 15.26 -2.75 -15.62
C PRO A 16 13.94 -3.08 -16.33
N PHE A 17 12.91 -3.49 -15.58
CA PHE A 17 11.59 -3.77 -16.14
C PHE A 17 10.87 -2.48 -16.57
N ALA A 18 10.96 -1.41 -15.78
CA ALA A 18 10.46 -0.09 -16.16
C ALA A 18 11.11 0.41 -17.47
N SER A 19 12.44 0.29 -17.57
CA SER A 19 13.18 0.64 -18.79
C SER A 19 12.73 -0.16 -20.00
N LEU A 20 12.53 -1.47 -19.84
CA LEU A 20 12.02 -2.35 -20.93
C LEU A 20 10.66 -1.87 -21.44
N ILE A 21 9.73 -1.50 -20.55
CA ILE A 21 8.40 -1.00 -20.95
C ILE A 21 8.53 0.29 -21.76
N ILE A 22 9.36 1.22 -21.30
CA ILE A 22 9.59 2.50 -21.98
C ILE A 22 10.23 2.29 -23.37
N GLU A 23 11.25 1.43 -23.46
CA GLU A 23 11.99 1.16 -24.70
C GLU A 23 11.14 0.41 -25.73
N SER A 24 10.28 -0.50 -25.28
CA SER A 24 9.39 -1.27 -26.15
C SER A 24 8.32 -0.39 -26.82
N GLY A 25 7.72 0.51 -26.04
CA GLY A 25 6.72 1.47 -26.53
C GLY A 25 5.37 0.87 -26.96
N ASP A 26 5.20 -0.46 -26.85
CA ASP A 26 3.98 -1.19 -27.23
C ASP A 26 3.41 -2.03 -26.07
N ILE A 27 3.91 -1.84 -24.85
CA ILE A 27 3.45 -2.53 -23.64
C ILE A 27 2.39 -1.67 -22.93
N ASP A 28 1.17 -2.16 -22.82
CA ASP A 28 0.07 -1.46 -22.15
C ASP A 28 0.16 -1.51 -20.62
N CYS A 29 0.66 -2.63 -20.08
CA CYS A 29 0.74 -2.84 -18.63
C CYS A 29 1.81 -3.89 -18.31
N GLY A 30 2.67 -3.60 -17.33
CA GLY A 30 3.67 -4.52 -16.78
C GLY A 30 3.19 -5.16 -15.48
N LEU A 31 3.41 -6.47 -15.32
CA LEU A 31 3.14 -7.23 -14.11
C LEU A 31 4.45 -7.80 -13.56
N ALA A 32 4.72 -7.59 -12.29
CA ALA A 32 5.81 -8.24 -11.55
C ALA A 32 5.28 -8.89 -10.28
N THR A 33 5.80 -10.07 -9.96
CA THR A 33 5.54 -10.77 -8.70
C THR A 33 6.82 -10.97 -7.91
N ASP A 34 6.70 -11.38 -6.65
CA ASP A 34 7.82 -11.87 -5.88
C ASP A 34 8.16 -13.35 -6.17
N GLY A 35 9.00 -13.97 -5.35
CA GLY A 35 9.58 -15.28 -5.64
C GLY A 35 8.60 -16.46 -5.63
N ASP A 36 7.56 -16.40 -4.84
CA ASP A 36 6.45 -17.38 -4.78
C ASP A 36 5.14 -16.85 -5.37
N ALA A 37 5.21 -15.67 -5.99
CA ALA A 37 4.14 -15.01 -6.72
C ALA A 37 2.89 -14.67 -5.88
N ASP A 38 3.03 -14.51 -4.58
CA ASP A 38 1.94 -14.15 -3.69
C ASP A 38 1.74 -12.62 -3.56
N ARG A 39 2.73 -11.81 -3.99
CA ARG A 39 2.70 -10.34 -4.02
C ARG A 39 2.81 -9.80 -5.44
N ILE A 40 2.28 -8.60 -5.66
CA ILE A 40 2.20 -7.97 -6.98
C ILE A 40 2.64 -6.51 -6.95
N GLY A 41 3.30 -6.08 -8.01
CA GLY A 41 3.50 -4.69 -8.43
C GLY A 41 3.17 -4.54 -9.91
N LEU A 42 2.62 -3.41 -10.30
CA LEU A 42 2.27 -3.13 -11.70
C LEU A 42 3.04 -1.92 -12.24
N TYR A 43 3.08 -1.85 -13.56
CA TYR A 43 3.57 -0.69 -14.31
C TYR A 43 2.55 -0.29 -15.37
N ASN A 44 2.38 1.00 -15.58
CA ASN A 44 1.61 1.52 -16.71
C ASN A 44 2.47 1.52 -17.99
N SER A 45 1.87 1.91 -19.11
CA SER A 45 2.55 1.98 -20.42
C SER A 45 3.70 2.99 -20.50
N LYS A 46 3.83 3.88 -19.51
CA LYS A 46 4.92 4.86 -19.41
C LYS A 46 6.09 4.37 -18.55
N GLY A 47 6.03 3.14 -18.03
CA GLY A 47 7.02 2.63 -17.09
C GLY A 47 6.92 3.25 -15.68
N GLU A 48 5.77 3.83 -15.33
CA GLU A 48 5.51 4.33 -13.99
C GLU A 48 4.95 3.22 -13.10
N PHE A 49 5.48 3.11 -11.89
CA PHE A 49 5.10 2.08 -10.93
C PHE A 49 3.71 2.34 -10.34
N VAL A 50 2.89 1.32 -10.33
CA VAL A 50 1.57 1.30 -9.69
C VAL A 50 1.64 0.39 -8.47
N ASP A 51 1.63 1.00 -7.30
CA ASP A 51 1.79 0.33 -6.02
C ASP A 51 0.54 -0.46 -5.58
N SER A 52 0.70 -1.24 -4.54
CA SER A 52 -0.37 -2.08 -3.97
C SER A 52 -1.58 -1.29 -3.49
N HIS A 53 -1.40 -0.05 -3.02
CA HIS A 53 -2.51 0.81 -2.60
C HIS A 53 -3.44 1.13 -3.76
N HIS A 54 -2.86 1.48 -4.92
CA HIS A 54 -3.61 1.72 -6.15
C HIS A 54 -4.24 0.44 -6.67
N ILE A 55 -3.50 -0.69 -6.62
CA ILE A 55 -4.03 -2.00 -7.05
C ILE A 55 -5.24 -2.41 -6.22
N ILE A 56 -5.18 -2.25 -4.89
CA ILE A 56 -6.31 -2.51 -3.98
C ILE A 56 -7.53 -1.68 -4.38
N LEU A 57 -7.36 -0.37 -4.59
CA LEU A 57 -8.44 0.54 -4.97
C LEU A 57 -9.03 0.20 -6.35
N LEU A 58 -8.18 -0.14 -7.32
CA LEU A 58 -8.60 -0.59 -8.66
C LEU A 58 -9.42 -1.88 -8.59
N LEU A 59 -8.98 -2.86 -7.80
CA LEU A 59 -9.68 -4.13 -7.62
C LEU A 59 -11.03 -3.92 -6.93
N ILE A 60 -11.12 -3.09 -5.89
CA ILE A 60 -12.41 -2.76 -5.25
C ILE A 60 -13.35 -2.14 -6.30
N ASN A 61 -12.87 -1.14 -7.06
CA ASN A 61 -13.65 -0.48 -8.10
C ASN A 61 -14.19 -1.48 -9.13
N TYR A 62 -13.33 -2.38 -9.60
CA TYR A 62 -13.69 -3.43 -10.56
C TYR A 62 -14.70 -4.41 -10.00
N LEU A 63 -14.45 -4.97 -8.82
CA LEU A 63 -15.31 -5.98 -8.21
C LEU A 63 -16.73 -5.44 -7.95
N VAL A 64 -16.84 -4.18 -7.53
CA VAL A 64 -18.14 -3.56 -7.28
C VAL A 64 -18.83 -3.14 -8.58
N LYS A 65 -18.12 -2.39 -9.46
CA LYS A 65 -18.73 -1.80 -10.66
C LYS A 65 -19.04 -2.83 -11.75
N GLU A 66 -18.11 -3.76 -11.98
CA GLU A 66 -18.21 -4.68 -13.13
C GLU A 66 -18.72 -6.07 -12.70
N LYS A 67 -18.16 -6.63 -11.63
CA LYS A 67 -18.57 -7.95 -11.13
C LYS A 67 -19.85 -7.91 -10.28
N LYS A 68 -20.28 -6.72 -9.82
CA LYS A 68 -21.43 -6.53 -8.92
C LYS A 68 -21.31 -7.30 -7.61
N PHE A 69 -20.08 -7.51 -7.16
CA PHE A 69 -19.80 -8.15 -5.89
C PHE A 69 -19.97 -7.15 -4.74
N THR A 70 -20.36 -7.67 -3.58
CA THR A 70 -20.41 -6.97 -2.31
C THR A 70 -19.62 -7.77 -1.28
N GLY A 71 -19.40 -7.22 -0.10
CA GLY A 71 -18.70 -7.85 1.01
C GLY A 71 -17.82 -6.85 1.75
N LYS A 72 -17.25 -7.29 2.85
CA LYS A 72 -16.33 -6.49 3.67
C LYS A 72 -14.99 -6.32 2.97
N VAL A 73 -14.37 -5.14 3.11
CA VAL A 73 -12.97 -4.92 2.74
C VAL A 73 -12.10 -4.95 4.01
N VAL A 74 -11.04 -5.76 4.01
CA VAL A 74 -10.15 -5.95 5.16
C VAL A 74 -8.73 -5.59 4.77
N ASN A 75 -8.13 -4.59 5.42
CA ASN A 75 -6.78 -4.14 5.11
C ASN A 75 -5.85 -4.23 6.30
N ALA A 76 -4.58 -4.51 6.02
CA ALA A 76 -3.53 -4.32 7.00
C ALA A 76 -3.33 -2.83 7.34
N PHE A 77 -2.84 -2.56 8.54
CA PHE A 77 -2.73 -1.19 9.09
C PHE A 77 -1.83 -0.24 8.27
N SER A 78 -0.86 -0.78 7.50
CA SER A 78 0.00 0.02 6.62
C SER A 78 -0.67 0.50 5.34
N VAL A 79 -1.83 -0.05 4.97
CA VAL A 79 -2.56 0.34 3.76
C VAL A 79 -3.14 1.76 3.89
N THR A 80 -3.30 2.42 2.74
CA THR A 80 -3.87 3.77 2.66
C THR A 80 -5.26 3.88 3.28
N PRO A 81 -5.53 4.93 4.07
CA PRO A 81 -6.87 5.22 4.58
C PRO A 81 -7.89 5.56 3.48
N ARG A 82 -7.45 5.79 2.25
CA ARG A 82 -8.32 6.08 1.10
C ARG A 82 -9.21 4.90 0.73
N VAL A 83 -8.82 3.67 1.11
CA VAL A 83 -9.69 2.50 1.00
C VAL A 83 -10.98 2.67 1.80
N LYS A 84 -10.90 3.29 2.99
CA LYS A 84 -12.11 3.63 3.76
C LYS A 84 -13.05 4.55 2.98
N LYS A 85 -12.51 5.61 2.32
CA LYS A 85 -13.32 6.51 1.47
C LYS A 85 -13.99 5.75 0.32
N MET A 86 -13.28 4.82 -0.31
CA MET A 86 -13.82 3.97 -1.37
C MET A 86 -14.95 3.08 -0.85
N CYS A 87 -14.78 2.49 0.33
CA CYS A 87 -15.81 1.68 0.96
C CYS A 87 -17.04 2.51 1.33
N GLU A 88 -16.87 3.70 1.90
CA GLU A 88 -17.96 4.64 2.19
C GLU A 88 -18.73 5.02 0.91
N PHE A 89 -18.01 5.30 -0.18
CA PHE A 89 -18.63 5.62 -1.48
C PHE A 89 -19.50 4.49 -2.03
N TYR A 90 -19.07 3.23 -1.84
CA TYR A 90 -19.80 2.05 -2.32
C TYR A 90 -20.75 1.42 -1.29
N GLY A 91 -20.79 1.93 -0.07
CA GLY A 91 -21.61 1.35 1.01
C GLY A 91 -21.10 -0.03 1.47
N LEU A 92 -19.79 -0.23 1.47
CA LEU A 92 -19.14 -1.48 1.89
C LEU A 92 -18.66 -1.40 3.34
N ASP A 93 -18.73 -2.51 4.06
CA ASP A 93 -18.08 -2.65 5.36
C ASP A 93 -16.56 -2.61 5.21
N TYR A 94 -15.88 -1.99 6.18
CA TYR A 94 -14.44 -1.80 6.19
C TYR A 94 -13.83 -2.15 7.54
N GLN A 95 -12.73 -2.90 7.53
CA GLN A 95 -12.00 -3.26 8.74
C GLN A 95 -10.49 -3.16 8.53
N VAL A 96 -9.79 -2.59 9.51
CA VAL A 96 -8.32 -2.54 9.57
C VAL A 96 -7.84 -3.60 10.57
N VAL A 97 -6.81 -4.35 10.20
CA VAL A 97 -6.18 -5.36 11.05
C VAL A 97 -4.68 -5.10 11.17
N LYS A 98 -4.03 -5.82 12.09
CA LYS A 98 -2.56 -5.83 12.19
C LYS A 98 -1.93 -6.33 10.89
N ILE A 99 -0.69 -5.92 10.63
CA ILE A 99 0.10 -6.37 9.49
C ILE A 99 0.39 -7.87 9.64
N GLY A 100 0.22 -8.57 8.54
CA GLY A 100 0.37 -10.02 8.43
C GLY A 100 -0.90 -10.65 7.88
N PHE A 101 -0.80 -11.26 6.70
CA PHE A 101 -1.96 -11.76 5.94
C PHE A 101 -2.81 -12.78 6.70
N LYS A 102 -2.23 -13.49 7.67
CA LYS A 102 -2.95 -14.43 8.56
C LYS A 102 -4.17 -13.79 9.25
N HIS A 103 -4.11 -12.48 9.55
CA HIS A 103 -5.23 -11.76 10.16
C HIS A 103 -6.37 -11.52 9.17
N ILE A 104 -6.01 -11.29 7.90
CA ILE A 104 -6.95 -11.13 6.79
C ILE A 104 -7.55 -12.49 6.43
N ALA A 105 -6.72 -13.50 6.19
CA ALA A 105 -7.15 -14.84 5.83
C ALA A 105 -8.12 -15.44 6.87
N GLY A 106 -7.86 -15.24 8.17
CA GLY A 106 -8.75 -15.69 9.24
C GLY A 106 -10.16 -15.10 9.13
N ILE A 107 -10.28 -13.82 8.74
CA ILE A 107 -11.58 -13.17 8.51
C ILE A 107 -12.22 -13.68 7.21
N MET A 108 -11.45 -13.84 6.13
CA MET A 108 -11.95 -14.36 4.85
C MET A 108 -12.53 -15.78 4.96
N LEU A 109 -12.03 -16.58 5.90
CA LEU A 109 -12.55 -17.93 6.15
C LEU A 109 -13.89 -17.96 6.93
N SER A 110 -14.24 -16.87 7.61
CA SER A 110 -15.41 -16.80 8.50
C SER A 110 -16.46 -15.77 8.09
N GLU A 111 -16.10 -14.83 7.24
CA GLU A 111 -16.97 -13.72 6.84
C GLU A 111 -17.00 -13.53 5.33
N ASP A 112 -18.03 -12.83 4.83
CA ASP A 112 -18.11 -12.46 3.41
C ASP A 112 -17.20 -11.26 3.11
N VAL A 113 -15.97 -11.55 2.68
CA VAL A 113 -14.95 -10.55 2.37
C VAL A 113 -14.86 -10.34 0.85
N LEU A 114 -15.01 -9.08 0.42
CA LEU A 114 -14.84 -8.66 -0.98
C LEU A 114 -13.36 -8.67 -1.39
N LEU A 115 -12.51 -8.09 -0.54
CA LEU A 115 -11.08 -7.97 -0.76
C LEU A 115 -10.34 -7.90 0.57
N GLY A 116 -9.24 -8.62 0.66
CA GLY A 116 -8.23 -8.51 1.70
C GLY A 116 -6.90 -8.06 1.13
N GLY A 117 -6.22 -7.05 1.73
CA GLY A 117 -5.00 -6.51 1.13
C GLY A 117 -3.98 -5.96 2.13
N GLU A 118 -2.70 -6.10 1.74
CA GLU A 118 -1.54 -5.55 2.44
C GLU A 118 -0.75 -4.59 1.55
N GLU A 119 -0.06 -3.64 2.17
CA GLU A 119 0.84 -2.69 1.50
C GLU A 119 1.97 -3.40 0.73
N SER A 120 2.38 -4.58 1.18
CA SER A 120 3.43 -5.37 0.51
C SER A 120 3.03 -5.91 -0.88
N GLY A 121 1.76 -5.80 -1.27
CA GLY A 121 1.22 -6.32 -2.53
C GLY A 121 0.55 -7.68 -2.39
N GLY A 122 0.47 -8.23 -1.19
CA GLY A 122 -0.29 -9.44 -0.90
C GLY A 122 -1.79 -9.15 -0.86
N ILE A 123 -2.55 -9.64 -1.83
CA ILE A 123 -3.98 -9.34 -2.01
C ILE A 123 -4.75 -10.62 -2.31
N ALA A 124 -5.93 -10.76 -1.72
CA ALA A 124 -6.91 -11.79 -2.03
C ALA A 124 -8.29 -11.18 -2.29
N ILE A 125 -9.08 -11.77 -3.17
CA ILE A 125 -10.39 -11.26 -3.56
C ILE A 125 -11.47 -12.34 -3.54
N LYS A 126 -12.71 -11.92 -3.37
CA LYS A 126 -13.90 -12.76 -3.48
C LYS A 126 -13.95 -13.48 -4.83
N GLY A 127 -14.30 -14.75 -4.80
CA GLY A 127 -14.39 -15.58 -6.01
C GLY A 127 -13.10 -16.31 -6.37
N HIS A 128 -12.06 -16.20 -5.54
CA HIS A 128 -10.82 -16.94 -5.59
C HIS A 128 -10.50 -17.55 -4.21
N ILE A 129 -9.31 -18.12 -4.05
CA ILE A 129 -8.88 -18.68 -2.74
C ILE A 129 -8.71 -17.56 -1.70
N PRO A 130 -8.92 -17.83 -0.39
CA PRO A 130 -8.71 -16.85 0.69
C PRO A 130 -7.23 -16.72 1.07
N GLU A 131 -6.37 -16.59 0.06
CA GLU A 131 -4.92 -16.45 0.16
C GLU A 131 -4.43 -15.50 -0.93
N ARG A 132 -3.26 -14.91 -0.71
CA ARG A 132 -2.60 -13.99 -1.64
C ARG A 132 -2.25 -14.70 -2.96
N ASP A 133 -2.49 -14.02 -4.07
CA ASP A 133 -2.17 -14.53 -5.40
C ASP A 133 -1.89 -13.35 -6.34
N GLY A 134 -0.62 -13.01 -6.51
CA GLY A 134 -0.21 -11.89 -7.36
C GLY A 134 -0.51 -12.12 -8.84
N ILE A 135 -0.46 -13.36 -9.31
CA ILE A 135 -0.79 -13.70 -10.71
C ILE A 135 -2.27 -13.44 -10.95
N TRP A 136 -3.15 -13.96 -10.08
CA TRP A 136 -4.59 -13.77 -10.23
C TRP A 136 -5.00 -12.31 -10.15
N MET A 137 -4.36 -11.52 -9.26
CA MET A 137 -4.62 -10.09 -9.17
C MET A 137 -4.23 -9.36 -10.45
N GLY A 138 -3.08 -9.69 -11.04
CA GLY A 138 -2.64 -9.12 -12.31
C GLY A 138 -3.59 -9.45 -13.46
N LEU A 139 -3.98 -10.71 -13.60
CA LEU A 139 -4.95 -11.13 -14.62
C LEU A 139 -6.31 -10.45 -14.43
N THR A 140 -6.73 -10.22 -13.18
CA THR A 140 -7.96 -9.49 -12.86
C THR A 140 -7.89 -8.02 -13.28
N ILE A 141 -6.75 -7.35 -13.09
CA ILE A 141 -6.55 -5.98 -13.58
C ILE A 141 -6.55 -5.94 -15.11
N TRP A 142 -5.90 -6.90 -15.80
CA TRP A 142 -5.95 -6.98 -17.26
C TRP A 142 -7.37 -7.23 -17.77
N GLU A 143 -8.13 -8.10 -17.10
CA GLU A 143 -9.57 -8.28 -17.42
C GLU A 143 -10.32 -6.96 -17.28
N TYR A 144 -10.03 -6.17 -16.24
CA TYR A 144 -10.65 -4.86 -16.05
C TYR A 144 -10.31 -3.88 -17.17
N MET A 145 -9.03 -3.77 -17.55
CA MET A 145 -8.60 -2.93 -18.69
C MET A 145 -9.31 -3.32 -19.97
N VAL A 146 -9.31 -4.61 -20.33
CA VAL A 146 -9.94 -5.12 -21.57
C VAL A 146 -11.45 -4.88 -21.58
N LYS A 147 -12.15 -5.21 -20.49
CA LYS A 147 -13.61 -5.04 -20.42
C LYS A 147 -14.05 -3.59 -20.45
N SER A 148 -13.30 -2.71 -19.83
CA SER A 148 -13.62 -1.28 -19.83
C SER A 148 -13.14 -0.54 -21.06
N GLY A 149 -12.20 -1.11 -21.84
CA GLY A 149 -11.54 -0.44 -22.96
C GLY A 149 -10.66 0.75 -22.50
N LYS A 150 -10.14 0.73 -21.28
CA LYS A 150 -9.39 1.82 -20.67
C LYS A 150 -7.96 1.41 -20.35
N SER A 151 -7.06 2.38 -20.45
CA SER A 151 -5.69 2.22 -19.95
C SER A 151 -5.67 2.12 -18.42
N LEU A 152 -4.55 1.64 -17.87
CA LEU A 152 -4.35 1.60 -16.41
C LEU A 152 -4.40 3.02 -15.82
N ASP A 153 -3.85 4.02 -16.52
CA ASP A 153 -3.91 5.43 -16.12
C ASP A 153 -5.35 5.95 -16.02
N ASP A 154 -6.18 5.65 -17.03
CA ASP A 154 -7.59 6.07 -17.02
C ASP A 154 -8.35 5.47 -15.83
N LEU A 155 -8.07 4.20 -15.51
CA LEU A 155 -8.67 3.52 -14.36
C LEU A 155 -8.22 4.12 -13.03
N ILE A 156 -6.94 4.49 -12.91
CA ILE A 156 -6.41 5.21 -11.74
C ILE A 156 -7.08 6.58 -11.61
N GLN A 157 -7.26 7.31 -12.72
CA GLN A 157 -7.96 8.59 -12.69
C GLN A 157 -9.43 8.46 -12.23
N GLU A 158 -10.10 7.35 -12.55
CA GLU A 158 -11.44 7.08 -12.02
C GLU A 158 -11.43 6.86 -10.50
N VAL A 159 -10.44 6.13 -10.00
CA VAL A 159 -10.22 5.95 -8.56
C VAL A 159 -9.98 7.28 -7.87
N TYR A 160 -9.13 8.13 -8.44
CA TYR A 160 -8.83 9.47 -7.89
C TYR A 160 -10.05 10.38 -7.80
N LYS A 161 -11.03 10.27 -8.71
CA LYS A 161 -12.31 11.01 -8.61
C LYS A 161 -13.10 10.66 -7.34
N ILE A 162 -12.90 9.47 -6.78
CA ILE A 162 -13.58 9.00 -5.56
C ILE A 162 -12.76 9.35 -4.31
N VAL A 163 -11.47 8.99 -4.33
CA VAL A 163 -10.64 9.04 -3.12
C VAL A 163 -9.67 10.23 -3.06
N GLY A 164 -9.48 10.93 -4.18
CA GLY A 164 -8.44 11.97 -4.37
C GLY A 164 -7.09 11.38 -4.77
N GLU A 165 -6.26 12.18 -5.40
CA GLU A 165 -4.90 11.81 -5.77
C GLU A 165 -4.00 11.66 -4.55
N PHE A 166 -3.03 10.73 -4.61
CA PHE A 166 -2.06 10.50 -3.55
C PHE A 166 -0.83 9.78 -4.07
N LYS A 167 0.25 9.91 -3.29
CA LYS A 167 1.50 9.17 -3.46
C LYS A 167 1.93 8.63 -2.11
N PHE A 168 2.46 7.42 -2.14
CA PHE A 168 2.92 6.69 -0.97
C PHE A 168 4.41 6.38 -1.10
N GLU A 169 5.15 6.59 -0.01
CA GLU A 169 6.58 6.31 0.05
C GLU A 169 6.94 5.60 1.35
N ARG A 170 8.01 4.80 1.29
CA ARG A 170 8.54 4.06 2.42
C ARG A 170 10.04 4.31 2.59
N SER A 171 10.48 4.42 3.83
CA SER A 171 11.89 4.48 4.21
C SER A 171 12.19 3.48 5.32
N ASP A 172 13.20 2.66 5.13
CA ASP A 172 13.68 1.68 6.11
C ASP A 172 14.96 2.21 6.76
N MET A 173 14.89 2.51 8.06
CA MET A 173 16.01 3.01 8.85
C MET A 173 16.69 1.86 9.59
N HIS A 174 17.93 1.56 9.25
CA HIS A 174 18.78 0.61 9.99
C HIS A 174 19.40 1.31 11.20
N LEU A 175 18.96 0.94 12.41
CA LEU A 175 19.32 1.61 13.64
C LEU A 175 19.98 0.66 14.63
N LYS A 176 20.81 1.19 15.52
CA LYS A 176 21.22 0.44 16.70
C LYS A 176 19.99 0.15 17.56
N GLU A 177 19.97 -1.02 18.21
CA GLU A 177 18.82 -1.46 18.99
C GLU A 177 18.41 -0.46 20.08
N GLU A 178 19.39 0.16 20.76
CA GLU A 178 19.14 1.14 21.82
C GLU A 178 18.38 2.37 21.28
N VAL A 179 18.74 2.84 20.06
CA VAL A 179 18.08 3.98 19.41
C VAL A 179 16.65 3.59 19.01
N LYS A 180 16.48 2.41 18.44
CA LYS A 180 15.15 1.88 18.05
C LYS A 180 14.23 1.77 19.27
N VAL A 181 14.73 1.24 20.39
CA VAL A 181 13.98 1.13 21.66
C VAL A 181 13.58 2.50 22.18
N ALA A 182 14.51 3.48 22.20
CA ALA A 182 14.20 4.84 22.65
C ALA A 182 13.11 5.50 21.79
N ILE A 183 13.16 5.34 20.47
CA ILE A 183 12.11 5.86 19.56
C ILE A 183 10.77 5.19 19.86
N VAL A 184 10.74 3.88 20.04
CA VAL A 184 9.51 3.12 20.36
C VAL A 184 8.91 3.60 21.69
N GLU A 185 9.73 3.84 22.71
CA GLU A 185 9.25 4.37 23.98
C GLU A 185 8.71 5.82 23.85
N ASN A 186 9.35 6.66 23.06
CA ASN A 186 8.82 7.99 22.75
C ASN A 186 7.47 7.93 22.02
N CYS A 187 7.30 7.00 21.07
CA CYS A 187 6.02 6.79 20.40
C CYS A 187 4.93 6.33 21.39
N LYS A 188 5.23 5.36 22.27
CA LYS A 188 4.30 4.87 23.30
C LYS A 188 3.85 5.97 24.27
N ASN A 189 4.76 6.87 24.61
CA ASN A 189 4.51 7.97 25.53
C ASN A 189 3.88 9.20 24.84
N ASN A 190 3.54 9.12 23.55
CA ASN A 190 3.00 10.22 22.74
C ASN A 190 3.88 11.48 22.75
N ASN A 191 5.21 11.30 22.76
CA ASN A 191 6.16 12.42 22.84
C ASN A 191 6.30 13.20 21.53
N TYR A 192 5.72 12.70 20.42
CA TYR A 192 5.75 13.37 19.13
C TYR A 192 4.43 14.11 18.86
N SER A 193 4.43 15.43 19.07
CA SER A 193 3.31 16.33 18.72
C SER A 193 3.45 16.92 17.32
N SER A 194 4.65 16.83 16.73
CA SER A 194 4.93 17.27 15.36
C SER A 194 6.17 16.57 14.80
N PHE A 195 6.26 16.50 13.47
CA PHE A 195 7.45 16.09 12.72
C PHE A 195 7.87 17.27 11.83
N GLY A 196 8.81 18.08 12.30
CA GLY A 196 9.16 19.34 11.65
C GLY A 196 7.93 20.26 11.51
N PRO A 197 7.55 20.65 10.27
CA PRO A 197 6.38 21.51 10.05
C PRO A 197 5.03 20.76 10.15
N TYR A 198 5.04 19.43 10.22
CA TYR A 198 3.83 18.59 10.20
C TYR A 198 3.31 18.41 11.63
N LYS A 199 2.23 19.11 11.96
CA LYS A 199 1.58 19.03 13.27
C LYS A 199 0.67 17.80 13.33
N VAL A 200 0.80 17.02 14.41
CA VAL A 200 -0.02 15.82 14.62
C VAL A 200 -1.44 16.24 15.06
N ASP A 201 -2.43 15.76 14.33
CA ASP A 201 -3.85 15.91 14.66
C ASP A 201 -4.34 14.73 15.53
N ARG A 202 -4.07 13.49 15.07
CA ARG A 202 -4.42 12.27 15.79
C ARG A 202 -3.45 11.13 15.49
N VAL A 203 -3.46 10.13 16.37
CA VAL A 203 -2.61 8.93 16.27
C VAL A 203 -3.47 7.67 16.35
N GLU A 204 -3.20 6.71 15.49
CA GLU A 204 -3.75 5.35 15.56
C GLU A 204 -2.63 4.35 15.86
N THR A 205 -2.93 3.30 16.67
CA THR A 205 -1.89 2.41 17.25
C THR A 205 -2.23 0.92 17.13
N ILE A 206 -2.79 0.49 15.99
CA ILE A 206 -3.18 -0.93 15.77
C ILE A 206 -1.96 -1.84 15.66
N ASP A 207 -0.93 -1.40 14.88
CA ASP A 207 0.34 -2.12 14.69
C ASP A 207 1.46 -1.13 14.35
N GLY A 208 1.99 -0.46 15.36
CA GLY A 208 2.85 0.71 15.23
C GLY A 208 2.07 1.99 15.50
N TRP A 209 2.57 3.12 15.04
CA TRP A 209 2.01 4.45 15.27
C TRP A 209 1.78 5.15 13.94
N LYS A 210 0.52 5.38 13.58
CA LYS A 210 0.11 6.14 12.40
C LYS A 210 -0.37 7.52 12.84
N TYR A 211 0.44 8.52 12.53
CA TYR A 211 0.22 9.94 12.84
C TYR A 211 -0.47 10.58 11.64
N PHE A 212 -1.63 11.15 11.85
CA PHE A 212 -2.34 11.94 10.85
C PHE A 212 -2.11 13.41 11.08
N PHE A 213 -1.90 14.15 10.01
CA PHE A 213 -1.69 15.59 10.03
C PHE A 213 -2.97 16.34 9.66
N ASP A 214 -3.03 17.63 10.00
CA ASP A 214 -4.21 18.49 9.79
C ASP A 214 -4.60 18.66 8.30
N ASN A 215 -3.65 18.47 7.39
CA ASN A 215 -3.88 18.51 5.93
C ASN A 215 -4.34 17.17 5.33
N GLY A 216 -4.50 16.11 6.15
CA GLY A 216 -4.91 14.78 5.72
C GLY A 216 -3.79 13.86 5.28
N ASP A 217 -2.55 14.33 5.23
CA ASP A 217 -1.35 13.49 5.05
C ASP A 217 -1.13 12.64 6.30
N TRP A 218 -0.31 11.59 6.19
CA TRP A 218 0.02 10.78 7.35
C TRP A 218 1.44 10.21 7.28
N LEU A 219 1.94 9.89 8.47
CA LEU A 219 3.19 9.19 8.72
C LEU A 219 2.91 7.97 9.59
N MET A 220 3.43 6.80 9.23
CA MET A 220 3.40 5.63 10.10
C MET A 220 4.81 5.20 10.47
N ILE A 221 5.04 4.95 11.76
CA ILE A 221 6.29 4.44 12.31
C ILE A 221 6.04 3.04 12.85
N ARG A 222 6.84 2.07 12.39
CA ARG A 222 6.72 0.68 12.82
C ARG A 222 8.08 0.05 13.01
N ALA A 223 8.32 -0.49 14.20
CA ALA A 223 9.52 -1.27 14.47
C ALA A 223 9.38 -2.68 13.89
N SER A 224 10.41 -3.18 13.20
CA SER A 224 10.49 -4.60 12.84
C SER A 224 10.67 -5.44 14.11
N GLY A 225 9.92 -6.53 14.22
CA GLY A 225 10.06 -7.48 15.33
C GLY A 225 11.24 -8.43 15.20
N THR A 226 11.81 -8.56 14.01
CA THR A 226 12.86 -9.55 13.68
C THR A 226 14.19 -8.93 13.27
N GLU A 227 14.20 -7.66 12.90
CA GLU A 227 15.36 -6.94 12.35
C GLU A 227 15.59 -5.61 13.09
N PRO A 228 16.82 -5.11 13.15
CA PRO A 228 17.12 -3.80 13.72
C PRO A 228 16.72 -2.66 12.75
N VAL A 229 15.47 -2.72 12.28
CA VAL A 229 14.91 -1.80 11.29
C VAL A 229 13.68 -1.10 11.85
N LEU A 230 13.60 0.20 11.64
CA LEU A 230 12.41 1.02 11.83
C LEU A 230 11.88 1.39 10.45
N ARG A 231 10.65 0.98 10.16
CA ARG A 231 9.99 1.28 8.89
C ARG A 231 9.12 2.49 9.04
N ASN A 232 9.34 3.47 8.20
CA ASN A 232 8.55 4.68 8.13
C ASN A 232 7.81 4.71 6.79
N TYR A 233 6.52 5.03 6.85
CA TYR A 233 5.65 5.12 5.68
C TYR A 233 5.01 6.49 5.67
N ALA A 234 4.90 7.13 4.53
CA ALA A 234 4.22 8.40 4.40
C ALA A 234 3.32 8.43 3.16
N GLU A 235 2.19 9.10 3.29
CA GLU A 235 1.30 9.41 2.18
C GLU A 235 1.02 10.90 2.14
N SER A 236 1.08 11.45 0.95
CA SER A 236 0.74 12.84 0.66
C SER A 236 0.24 12.98 -0.77
N GLU A 237 -0.10 14.19 -1.18
CA GLU A 237 -0.58 14.50 -2.52
C GLU A 237 0.47 14.25 -3.61
N THR A 238 1.77 14.47 -3.32
CA THR A 238 2.88 14.26 -4.26
C THR A 238 4.01 13.45 -3.64
N THR A 239 4.82 12.81 -4.50
CA THR A 239 6.01 12.06 -4.11
C THR A 239 6.99 12.93 -3.31
N GLU A 240 7.22 14.19 -3.74
CA GLU A 240 8.13 15.10 -3.07
C GLU A 240 7.64 15.45 -1.65
N LYS A 241 6.33 15.65 -1.47
CA LYS A 241 5.73 15.89 -0.15
C LYS A 241 5.82 14.65 0.74
N ALA A 242 5.59 13.44 0.22
CA ALA A 242 5.74 12.20 0.97
C ALA A 242 7.20 12.02 1.45
N PHE A 243 8.19 12.23 0.59
CA PHE A 243 9.60 12.22 0.99
C PHE A 243 9.95 13.34 2.00
N ALA A 244 9.35 14.51 1.89
CA ALA A 244 9.55 15.60 2.86
C ALA A 244 9.05 15.20 4.25
N ILE A 245 7.92 14.49 4.34
CA ILE A 245 7.41 13.93 5.61
C ILE A 245 8.38 12.90 6.17
N LEU A 246 8.85 11.93 5.35
CA LEU A 246 9.82 10.91 5.78
C LEU A 246 11.11 11.54 6.30
N LYS A 247 11.65 12.57 5.61
CA LYS A 247 12.85 13.27 6.03
C LYS A 247 12.64 14.06 7.33
N ALA A 248 11.47 14.69 7.49
CA ALA A 248 11.13 15.38 8.73
C ALA A 248 10.98 14.38 9.90
N ALA A 249 10.41 13.21 9.65
CA ALA A 249 10.33 12.12 10.62
C ALA A 249 11.73 11.64 11.02
N GLU A 250 12.59 11.30 10.06
CA GLU A 250 13.97 10.87 10.33
C GLU A 250 14.70 11.87 11.24
N LYS A 251 14.62 13.17 10.92
CA LYS A 251 15.24 14.22 11.74
C LYS A 251 14.65 14.29 13.16
N ALA A 252 13.34 14.15 13.32
CA ALA A 252 12.71 14.21 14.64
C ALA A 252 12.97 12.95 15.47
N LEU A 253 13.18 11.80 14.84
CA LEU A 253 13.44 10.52 15.50
C LEU A 253 14.90 10.38 15.94
N LEU A 254 15.83 11.00 15.24
CA LEU A 254 17.28 10.91 15.52
C LEU A 254 17.82 12.09 16.36
N GLY A 255 17.07 13.18 16.50
CA GLY A 255 17.42 14.38 17.28
C GLY A 255 18.14 15.40 16.43
#